data_299393b442197e2bb10791d9f7feb9c8
#
_entry.id   299393b442197e2bb10791d9f7feb9c8
#
_cell.length_a   1.000
_cell.length_b   1.000
_cell.length_c   1.000
_cell.angle_alpha   90.00
_cell.angle_beta   90.00
_cell.angle_gamma   90.00
#
_symmetry.space_group_name_H-M   'P 1'
#
loop_
_entity.id
_entity.type
_entity.pdbx_description
1 polymer ?
#
loop_
_entity_poly.entity_id
_entity_poly.type
_entity_poly.pdbx_seq_one_letter_code
_entity_poly.pdbx_strand_id
1 'polypeptide(L)'
;MGMVKRCCGRAQQRKGEFMIRITQLKLSVGHTPEQLKKKIAKTLKCAGDTFSYEIVRQSLDARHKDDKKFVYTVDVKTAAEQKILRRVHNNNIMSINKKNYQFPLPGTEKLEHVPVIVGSGPAGLFCAWYLARAGYRPLVLERGQEAQKRKETVDRFWKDGVLDPDSNVQFGEGGAGTFSDGKLNTLVKDPNGRNHEVLKRFVEAGAPEEIVYQQKPHLGTDVLIGIVETMRHQIEEMGGSFRFETKVTDLCIENGHLTAVEVNNEEKISADACVLALGHSARDTFDMLHRRGVYMEPKSFAVGLRMEHPQKMINYDLYGEEENEFLGAASYKVTHTCENGRGVYSFCMCPGGYVVNASSEQGMLAVNGMSYQARDSKNANSALIVTVTPEDFPEEGPLGGISFQRELEKRAWEIGKGKIPVQLFGDYKLHQKSSAFGEIEPQMKGAHVFADVRSILPKEIGDSIEEGVLAFGKKLKGFDRNDAILSGVESRTSSPVRIVRNREGYSNIEGIYPCGEGAGYAGGITSAAMDGIKTAEFICEKFRNF
;
A
#
# COMPACT_ATOMS: atom_id res chain seq x y z
N MET A 1 -54.04 -12.88 -32.04
CA MET A 1 -53.05 -13.88 -32.45
C MET A 1 -51.84 -13.14 -32.96
N GLY A 2 -50.79 -13.06 -32.17
CA GLY A 2 -49.59 -12.31 -32.52
C GLY A 2 -48.56 -12.56 -31.41
N MET A 3 -47.76 -13.65 -31.54
CA MET A 3 -46.68 -14.00 -30.62
C MET A 3 -45.56 -12.96 -30.67
N VAL A 4 -45.33 -12.25 -29.57
CA VAL A 4 -44.11 -11.48 -29.34
C VAL A 4 -43.01 -12.45 -28.88
N LYS A 5 -42.06 -12.73 -29.76
CA LYS A 5 -40.85 -13.49 -29.43
C LYS A 5 -39.99 -12.68 -28.44
N ARG A 6 -39.84 -13.17 -27.20
CA ARG A 6 -38.85 -12.72 -26.24
C ARG A 6 -37.46 -13.05 -26.80
N CYS A 7 -36.71 -12.07 -27.21
CA CYS A 7 -35.27 -12.19 -27.43
C CYS A 7 -34.57 -12.25 -26.09
N CYS A 8 -34.30 -13.48 -25.65
CA CYS A 8 -33.43 -13.76 -24.51
C CYS A 8 -31.98 -13.52 -24.97
N GLY A 9 -31.42 -12.36 -24.65
CA GLY A 9 -30.01 -12.05 -24.89
C GLY A 9 -29.14 -12.94 -24.01
N ARG A 10 -28.64 -14.04 -24.59
CA ARG A 10 -27.57 -14.84 -23.97
C ARG A 10 -26.33 -13.94 -23.87
N ALA A 11 -25.93 -13.63 -22.63
CA ALA A 11 -24.59 -13.08 -22.36
C ALA A 11 -23.56 -13.97 -23.07
N GLN A 12 -22.85 -13.44 -24.05
CA GLN A 12 -21.71 -14.09 -24.66
C GLN A 12 -20.61 -14.21 -23.59
N GLN A 13 -20.57 -15.36 -22.91
CA GLN A 13 -19.37 -15.76 -22.19
C GLN A 13 -18.22 -15.80 -23.20
N ARG A 14 -17.37 -14.76 -23.19
CA ARG A 14 -16.12 -14.81 -23.94
C ARG A 14 -15.32 -15.99 -23.42
N LYS A 15 -15.13 -17.01 -24.27
CA LYS A 15 -14.27 -18.16 -23.99
C LYS A 15 -12.90 -17.62 -23.60
N GLY A 16 -12.39 -18.01 -22.42
CA GLY A 16 -11.04 -17.65 -22.01
C GLY A 16 -10.01 -18.09 -23.05
N GLU A 17 -8.89 -17.43 -23.09
CA GLU A 17 -7.82 -17.73 -24.04
C GLU A 17 -6.97 -18.88 -23.48
N PHE A 18 -6.88 -19.98 -24.23
CA PHE A 18 -6.00 -21.10 -23.87
C PHE A 18 -4.56 -20.74 -24.21
N MET A 19 -3.65 -20.98 -23.29
CA MET A 19 -2.22 -20.69 -23.40
C MET A 19 -1.41 -21.78 -22.68
N ILE A 20 -0.14 -21.89 -23.04
CA ILE A 20 0.80 -22.77 -22.34
C ILE A 20 1.52 -21.95 -21.28
N ARG A 21 1.35 -22.27 -20.00
CA ARG A 21 2.15 -21.71 -18.92
C ARG A 21 3.40 -22.53 -18.69
N ILE A 22 4.54 -21.86 -18.64
CA ILE A 22 5.84 -22.43 -18.29
C ILE A 22 6.29 -21.78 -16.97
N THR A 23 6.56 -22.59 -15.97
CA THR A 23 7.09 -22.15 -14.68
C THR A 23 8.55 -22.54 -14.52
N GLN A 24 9.27 -21.96 -13.54
CA GLN A 24 10.65 -22.30 -13.20
C GLN A 24 11.67 -22.16 -14.35
N LEU A 25 11.45 -21.22 -15.26
CA LEU A 25 12.45 -20.88 -16.28
C LEU A 25 13.57 -20.06 -15.62
N LYS A 26 14.77 -20.66 -15.46
CA LYS A 26 15.92 -19.99 -14.81
C LYS A 26 16.89 -19.46 -15.86
N LEU A 27 17.30 -18.19 -15.71
CA LEU A 27 18.36 -17.54 -16.50
C LEU A 27 19.29 -16.75 -15.56
N SER A 28 20.53 -16.53 -15.98
CA SER A 28 21.49 -15.68 -15.26
C SER A 28 20.96 -14.25 -15.17
N VAL A 29 21.33 -13.49 -14.13
CA VAL A 29 20.79 -12.13 -13.92
C VAL A 29 21.09 -11.15 -15.05
N GLY A 30 22.19 -11.22 -15.74
CA GLY A 30 22.53 -10.37 -16.90
C GLY A 30 22.05 -10.90 -18.26
N HIS A 31 21.02 -11.75 -18.32
CA HIS A 31 20.52 -12.28 -19.62
C HIS A 31 19.73 -11.22 -20.40
N THR A 32 19.68 -11.41 -21.73
CA THR A 32 18.89 -10.56 -22.64
C THR A 32 17.48 -11.13 -22.89
N PRO A 33 16.52 -10.31 -23.38
CA PRO A 33 15.19 -10.78 -23.79
C PRO A 33 15.26 -11.91 -24.85
N GLU A 34 16.23 -11.86 -25.76
CA GLU A 34 16.43 -12.89 -26.80
C GLU A 34 16.85 -14.22 -26.18
N GLN A 35 17.65 -14.19 -25.10
CA GLN A 35 18.04 -15.40 -24.37
C GLN A 35 16.83 -16.03 -23.64
N LEU A 36 15.93 -15.21 -23.10
CA LEU A 36 14.66 -15.69 -22.54
C LEU A 36 13.81 -16.36 -23.64
N LYS A 37 13.62 -15.71 -24.79
CA LYS A 37 12.86 -16.25 -25.93
C LYS A 37 13.45 -17.56 -26.42
N LYS A 38 14.78 -17.65 -26.56
CA LYS A 38 15.50 -18.90 -26.92
C LYS A 38 15.29 -20.01 -25.89
N LYS A 39 15.28 -19.67 -24.59
CA LYS A 39 15.02 -20.62 -23.50
C LYS A 39 13.59 -21.17 -23.56
N ILE A 40 12.61 -20.33 -23.85
CA ILE A 40 11.20 -20.72 -24.06
C ILE A 40 11.11 -21.68 -25.23
N ALA A 41 11.65 -21.30 -26.40
CA ALA A 41 11.66 -22.12 -27.61
C ALA A 41 12.28 -23.51 -27.39
N LYS A 42 13.45 -23.56 -26.72
CA LYS A 42 14.11 -24.82 -26.33
C LYS A 42 13.25 -25.68 -25.40
N THR A 43 12.60 -25.05 -24.43
CA THR A 43 11.75 -25.72 -23.43
C THR A 43 10.51 -26.33 -24.08
N LEU A 44 9.89 -25.64 -25.03
CA LEU A 44 8.74 -26.11 -25.81
C LEU A 44 9.11 -26.98 -27.01
N LYS A 45 10.40 -27.12 -27.34
CA LYS A 45 10.91 -27.82 -28.51
C LYS A 45 10.29 -27.28 -29.82
N CYS A 46 10.17 -25.94 -29.96
CA CYS A 46 9.61 -25.28 -31.14
C CYS A 46 10.53 -24.17 -31.67
N ALA A 47 10.27 -23.64 -32.87
CA ALA A 47 10.99 -22.49 -33.39
C ALA A 47 10.58 -21.20 -32.70
N GLY A 48 11.50 -20.25 -32.54
CA GLY A 48 11.29 -19.01 -31.77
C GLY A 48 10.33 -18.00 -32.39
N ASP A 49 9.98 -18.15 -33.66
CA ASP A 49 9.05 -17.32 -34.44
C ASP A 49 7.61 -17.85 -34.46
N THR A 50 7.37 -19.04 -33.90
CA THR A 50 6.07 -19.72 -33.92
C THR A 50 5.17 -19.41 -32.71
N PHE A 51 5.59 -18.52 -31.83
CA PHE A 51 4.83 -18.15 -30.62
C PHE A 51 5.08 -16.70 -30.20
N SER A 52 4.11 -16.14 -29.49
CA SER A 52 4.27 -14.96 -28.64
C SER A 52 4.24 -15.39 -27.18
N TYR A 53 4.80 -14.58 -26.29
CA TYR A 53 4.76 -14.85 -24.86
C TYR A 53 4.58 -13.56 -24.05
N GLU A 54 4.05 -13.69 -22.87
CA GLU A 54 4.00 -12.65 -21.84
C GLU A 54 4.68 -13.16 -20.58
N ILE A 55 5.38 -12.29 -19.87
CA ILE A 55 5.95 -12.59 -18.57
C ILE A 55 4.86 -12.42 -17.53
N VAL A 56 4.56 -13.50 -16.81
CA VAL A 56 3.56 -13.49 -15.72
C VAL A 56 4.22 -13.20 -14.38
N ARG A 57 5.47 -13.66 -14.20
CA ARG A 57 6.23 -13.45 -12.98
C ARG A 57 7.72 -13.53 -13.23
N GLN A 58 8.45 -12.63 -12.62
CA GLN A 58 9.90 -12.64 -12.50
C GLN A 58 10.26 -12.58 -11.01
N SER A 59 11.10 -13.49 -10.54
CA SER A 59 11.62 -13.50 -9.18
C SER A 59 13.12 -13.74 -9.18
N LEU A 60 13.82 -13.20 -8.19
CA LEU A 60 15.25 -13.42 -7.99
C LEU A 60 15.46 -14.65 -7.09
N ASP A 61 16.30 -15.59 -7.55
CA ASP A 61 16.86 -16.68 -6.76
C ASP A 61 18.33 -16.36 -6.46
N ALA A 62 18.59 -15.79 -5.28
CA ALA A 62 19.93 -15.42 -4.80
C ALA A 62 20.42 -16.32 -3.65
N ARG A 63 19.85 -17.51 -3.46
CA ARG A 63 20.29 -18.47 -2.43
C ARG A 63 21.74 -18.90 -2.60
N HIS A 64 22.23 -18.92 -3.83
CA HIS A 64 23.63 -19.12 -4.19
C HIS A 64 24.19 -17.76 -4.65
N LYS A 65 24.99 -17.13 -3.80
CA LYS A 65 25.51 -15.76 -4.04
C LYS A 65 26.38 -15.67 -5.31
N ASP A 66 27.05 -16.76 -5.69
CA ASP A 66 27.91 -16.84 -6.89
C ASP A 66 27.13 -17.23 -8.17
N ASP A 67 25.88 -17.70 -8.05
CA ASP A 67 25.04 -18.15 -9.19
C ASP A 67 23.60 -17.63 -9.05
N LYS A 68 23.46 -16.31 -9.01
CA LYS A 68 22.17 -15.65 -8.94
C LYS A 68 21.40 -15.79 -10.25
N LYS A 69 20.09 -16.09 -10.16
CA LYS A 69 19.24 -16.31 -11.34
C LYS A 69 17.90 -15.59 -11.23
N PHE A 70 17.42 -15.07 -12.33
CA PHE A 70 16.02 -14.77 -12.47
C PHE A 70 15.23 -16.05 -12.79
N VAL A 71 14.11 -16.21 -12.12
CA VAL A 71 13.16 -17.33 -12.30
C VAL A 71 11.87 -16.76 -12.85
N TYR A 72 11.49 -17.22 -14.04
CA TYR A 72 10.33 -16.74 -14.77
C TYR A 72 9.17 -17.73 -14.71
N THR A 73 7.96 -17.18 -14.71
CA THR A 73 6.74 -17.82 -15.20
C THR A 73 6.28 -17.05 -16.42
N VAL A 74 6.04 -17.75 -17.52
CA VAL A 74 5.58 -17.14 -18.77
C VAL A 74 4.36 -17.85 -19.31
N ASP A 75 3.45 -17.11 -19.93
CA ASP A 75 2.32 -17.64 -20.69
C ASP A 75 2.62 -17.48 -22.17
N VAL A 76 2.50 -18.58 -22.90
CA VAL A 76 2.87 -18.69 -24.32
C VAL A 76 1.64 -18.96 -25.15
N LYS A 77 1.43 -18.11 -26.16
CA LYS A 77 0.38 -18.26 -27.16
C LYS A 77 0.96 -18.84 -28.44
N THR A 78 0.39 -19.94 -28.92
CA THR A 78 0.81 -20.61 -30.16
C THR A 78 -0.34 -21.40 -30.78
N ALA A 79 -0.38 -21.48 -32.09
CA ALA A 79 -1.36 -22.32 -32.78
C ALA A 79 -1.10 -23.85 -32.60
N ALA A 80 0.09 -24.22 -32.12
CA ALA A 80 0.51 -25.61 -31.96
C ALA A 80 0.34 -26.12 -30.48
N GLU A 81 -0.45 -25.46 -29.63
CA GLU A 81 -0.57 -25.75 -28.19
C GLU A 81 -0.74 -27.24 -27.88
N GLN A 82 -1.79 -27.88 -28.41
CA GLN A 82 -2.07 -29.29 -28.14
C GLN A 82 -0.93 -30.23 -28.62
N LYS A 83 -0.31 -29.93 -29.77
CA LYS A 83 0.82 -30.70 -30.30
C LYS A 83 2.04 -30.61 -29.38
N ILE A 84 2.31 -29.39 -28.85
CA ILE A 84 3.41 -29.14 -27.90
C ILE A 84 3.14 -29.88 -26.58
N LEU A 85 1.96 -29.76 -26.00
CA LEU A 85 1.61 -30.39 -24.73
C LEU A 85 1.70 -31.93 -24.79
N ARG A 86 1.31 -32.54 -25.91
CA ARG A 86 1.48 -33.99 -26.11
C ARG A 86 2.93 -34.44 -26.23
N ARG A 87 3.82 -33.57 -26.73
CA ARG A 87 5.24 -33.88 -26.98
C ARG A 87 6.16 -33.58 -25.80
N VAL A 88 5.80 -32.59 -24.99
CA VAL A 88 6.64 -32.08 -23.89
C VAL A 88 6.07 -32.59 -22.55
N HIS A 89 6.71 -33.64 -22.01
CA HIS A 89 6.38 -34.17 -20.71
C HIS A 89 7.23 -33.45 -19.62
N ASN A 90 6.70 -32.38 -19.06
CA ASN A 90 7.37 -31.57 -18.02
C ASN A 90 6.33 -30.98 -17.06
N ASN A 91 6.47 -31.24 -15.77
CA ASN A 91 5.55 -30.77 -14.73
C ASN A 91 5.49 -29.24 -14.60
N ASN A 92 6.48 -28.53 -15.15
CA ASN A 92 6.50 -27.06 -15.19
C ASN A 92 5.78 -26.47 -16.41
N ILE A 93 5.15 -27.32 -17.25
CA ILE A 93 4.42 -26.90 -18.45
C ILE A 93 2.98 -27.38 -18.35
N MET A 94 2.04 -26.45 -18.43
CA MET A 94 0.62 -26.75 -18.30
C MET A 94 -0.23 -25.89 -19.24
N SER A 95 -1.39 -26.41 -19.65
CA SER A 95 -2.41 -25.60 -20.31
C SER A 95 -3.14 -24.77 -19.26
N ILE A 96 -3.37 -23.52 -19.57
CA ILE A 96 -4.17 -22.61 -18.74
C ILE A 96 -5.27 -21.97 -19.56
N ASN A 97 -6.36 -21.61 -18.90
CA ASN A 97 -7.41 -20.77 -19.46
C ASN A 97 -7.37 -19.40 -18.76
N LYS A 98 -6.76 -18.41 -19.43
CA LYS A 98 -6.62 -17.06 -18.88
C LYS A 98 -7.97 -16.37 -18.85
N LYS A 99 -8.44 -16.03 -17.65
CA LYS A 99 -9.64 -15.21 -17.45
C LYS A 99 -9.21 -13.77 -17.19
N ASN A 100 -9.80 -12.84 -17.91
CA ASN A 100 -9.63 -11.42 -17.64
C ASN A 100 -10.65 -10.97 -16.59
N TYR A 101 -10.26 -10.01 -15.76
CA TYR A 101 -11.16 -9.32 -14.86
C TYR A 101 -12.35 -8.72 -15.62
N GLN A 102 -13.54 -8.79 -15.04
CA GLN A 102 -14.76 -8.20 -15.59
C GLN A 102 -15.46 -7.39 -14.49
N PHE A 103 -15.65 -6.12 -14.76
CA PHE A 103 -16.46 -5.25 -13.92
C PHE A 103 -17.94 -5.60 -14.13
N PRO A 104 -18.79 -5.60 -13.08
CA PRO A 104 -20.18 -6.00 -13.18
C PRO A 104 -20.99 -5.06 -14.08
N LEU A 105 -22.15 -5.53 -14.50
CA LEU A 105 -23.16 -4.70 -15.18
C LEU A 105 -23.92 -3.89 -14.14
N PRO A 106 -24.39 -2.66 -14.51
CA PRO A 106 -25.20 -1.83 -13.63
C PRO A 106 -26.46 -2.52 -13.15
N GLY A 107 -26.81 -2.28 -11.88
CA GLY A 107 -28.05 -2.70 -11.26
C GLY A 107 -29.26 -1.89 -11.73
N THR A 108 -30.34 -1.90 -10.97
CA THR A 108 -31.62 -1.32 -11.38
C THR A 108 -32.12 -0.19 -10.49
N GLU A 109 -31.58 -0.07 -9.27
CA GLU A 109 -31.98 1.00 -8.35
C GLU A 109 -31.50 2.36 -8.87
N LYS A 110 -32.24 3.43 -8.59
CA LYS A 110 -31.88 4.78 -9.03
C LYS A 110 -31.02 5.45 -7.96
N LEU A 111 -29.95 6.13 -8.37
CA LEU A 111 -29.29 7.17 -7.59
C LEU A 111 -29.90 8.52 -7.97
N GLU A 112 -30.30 9.31 -6.97
CA GLU A 112 -30.76 10.69 -7.22
C GLU A 112 -29.56 11.64 -7.34
N HIS A 113 -28.44 11.31 -6.66
CA HIS A 113 -27.22 12.11 -6.62
C HIS A 113 -26.01 11.26 -7.04
N VAL A 114 -24.97 11.92 -7.56
CA VAL A 114 -23.72 11.25 -7.92
C VAL A 114 -23.04 10.64 -6.68
N PRO A 115 -22.37 9.49 -6.80
CA PRO A 115 -21.62 8.92 -5.69
C PRO A 115 -20.54 9.88 -5.19
N VAL A 116 -20.46 10.08 -3.88
CA VAL A 116 -19.42 10.86 -3.22
C VAL A 116 -18.34 9.91 -2.71
N ILE A 117 -17.08 10.24 -2.96
CA ILE A 117 -15.92 9.47 -2.50
C ILE A 117 -15.06 10.36 -1.62
N VAL A 118 -14.87 9.98 -0.35
CA VAL A 118 -14.10 10.75 0.63
C VAL A 118 -12.70 10.21 0.72
N GLY A 119 -11.74 10.97 0.20
CA GLY A 119 -10.33 10.63 0.10
C GLY A 119 -9.90 10.18 -1.29
N SER A 120 -8.78 10.73 -1.76
CA SER A 120 -8.14 10.46 -3.06
C SER A 120 -6.91 9.56 -2.96
N GLY A 121 -6.80 8.76 -1.90
CA GLY A 121 -5.81 7.69 -1.81
C GLY A 121 -6.11 6.52 -2.76
N PRO A 122 -5.30 5.44 -2.78
CA PRO A 122 -5.47 4.35 -3.73
C PRO A 122 -6.88 3.74 -3.75
N ALA A 123 -7.54 3.63 -2.59
CA ALA A 123 -8.91 3.12 -2.50
C ALA A 123 -9.90 4.05 -3.22
N GLY A 124 -9.84 5.35 -2.93
CA GLY A 124 -10.74 6.35 -3.52
C GLY A 124 -10.50 6.52 -5.02
N LEU A 125 -9.23 6.63 -5.46
CA LEU A 125 -8.89 6.76 -6.88
C LEU A 125 -9.38 5.56 -7.72
N PHE A 126 -9.17 4.33 -7.26
CA PHE A 126 -9.62 3.15 -7.99
C PHE A 126 -11.14 2.98 -7.94
N CYS A 127 -11.79 3.33 -6.84
CA CYS A 127 -13.25 3.37 -6.77
C CYS A 127 -13.82 4.40 -7.77
N ALA A 128 -13.29 5.63 -7.76
CA ALA A 128 -13.68 6.70 -8.67
C ALA A 128 -13.45 6.31 -10.15
N TRP A 129 -12.30 5.72 -10.47
CA TRP A 129 -11.97 5.34 -11.84
C TRP A 129 -12.95 4.31 -12.42
N TYR A 130 -13.31 3.28 -11.62
CA TYR A 130 -14.26 2.25 -12.08
C TYR A 130 -15.70 2.76 -12.14
N LEU A 131 -16.11 3.60 -11.21
CA LEU A 131 -17.42 4.25 -11.25
C LEU A 131 -17.53 5.23 -12.41
N ALA A 132 -16.52 6.07 -12.66
CA ALA A 132 -16.50 7.01 -13.78
C ALA A 132 -16.57 6.26 -15.12
N ARG A 133 -15.74 5.22 -15.30
CA ARG A 133 -15.76 4.35 -16.48
C ARG A 133 -17.12 3.68 -16.70
N ALA A 134 -17.85 3.38 -15.64
CA ALA A 134 -19.19 2.81 -15.72
C ALA A 134 -20.31 3.86 -15.85
N GLY A 135 -19.99 5.16 -15.94
CA GLY A 135 -20.93 6.26 -16.19
C GLY A 135 -21.59 6.85 -14.94
N TYR A 136 -21.05 6.63 -13.72
CA TYR A 136 -21.62 7.16 -12.47
C TYR A 136 -21.20 8.59 -12.11
N ARG A 137 -20.23 9.18 -12.79
CA ARG A 137 -19.77 10.58 -12.58
C ARG A 137 -19.44 10.90 -11.12
N PRO A 138 -18.54 10.13 -10.44
CA PRO A 138 -18.30 10.30 -9.02
C PRO A 138 -17.70 11.67 -8.69
N LEU A 139 -18.03 12.20 -7.50
CA LEU A 139 -17.41 13.37 -6.90
C LEU A 139 -16.41 12.91 -5.83
N VAL A 140 -15.13 13.19 -6.03
CA VAL A 140 -14.06 12.90 -5.06
C VAL A 140 -13.79 14.13 -4.21
N LEU A 141 -13.87 13.97 -2.88
CA LEU A 141 -13.57 15.01 -1.90
C LEU A 141 -12.24 14.67 -1.21
N GLU A 142 -11.23 15.51 -1.39
CA GLU A 142 -9.92 15.37 -0.77
C GLU A 142 -9.65 16.55 0.18
N ARG A 143 -9.31 16.22 1.45
CA ARG A 143 -9.06 17.26 2.46
C ARG A 143 -7.80 18.06 2.18
N GLY A 144 -6.77 17.42 1.61
CA GLY A 144 -5.50 18.05 1.30
C GLY A 144 -5.44 18.58 -0.14
N GLN A 145 -4.23 18.95 -0.52
CA GLN A 145 -3.93 19.57 -1.81
C GLN A 145 -3.74 18.54 -2.92
N GLU A 146 -3.81 19.00 -4.16
CA GLU A 146 -3.38 18.24 -5.34
C GLU A 146 -1.88 17.90 -5.28
N ALA A 147 -1.45 16.88 -6.01
CA ALA A 147 -0.18 16.20 -5.80
C ALA A 147 1.06 17.10 -5.84
N GLN A 148 1.16 18.04 -6.80
CA GLN A 148 2.33 18.93 -6.91
C GLN A 148 2.38 19.94 -5.76
N LYS A 149 1.26 20.60 -5.47
CA LYS A 149 1.14 21.57 -4.38
C LYS A 149 1.38 20.91 -3.02
N ARG A 150 0.85 19.68 -2.84
CA ARG A 150 1.10 18.86 -1.67
C ARG A 150 2.59 18.54 -1.52
N LYS A 151 3.28 18.20 -2.62
CA LYS A 151 4.74 17.96 -2.59
C LYS A 151 5.50 19.17 -2.06
N GLU A 152 5.19 20.37 -2.54
CA GLU A 152 5.81 21.60 -2.06
C GLU A 152 5.55 21.85 -0.56
N THR A 153 4.32 21.57 -0.10
CA THR A 153 3.94 21.67 1.31
C THR A 153 4.68 20.67 2.18
N VAL A 154 4.85 19.43 1.72
CA VAL A 154 5.61 18.38 2.43
C VAL A 154 7.11 18.71 2.44
N ASP A 155 7.70 19.16 1.34
CA ASP A 155 9.11 19.55 1.26
C ASP A 155 9.40 20.73 2.22
N ARG A 156 8.50 21.72 2.29
CA ARG A 156 8.58 22.83 3.25
C ARG A 156 8.47 22.34 4.70
N PHE A 157 7.55 21.41 4.99
CA PHE A 157 7.44 20.81 6.32
C PHE A 157 8.75 20.12 6.74
N TRP A 158 9.35 19.34 5.87
CA TRP A 158 10.62 18.67 6.18
C TRP A 158 11.79 19.63 6.37
N LYS A 159 11.78 20.77 5.66
CA LYS A 159 12.82 21.80 5.77
C LYS A 159 12.63 22.70 6.98
N ASP A 160 11.44 23.23 7.17
CA ASP A 160 11.17 24.34 8.09
C ASP A 160 10.41 23.90 9.36
N GLY A 161 9.90 22.63 9.40
CA GLY A 161 9.15 22.09 10.53
C GLY A 161 7.69 22.59 10.63
N VAL A 162 7.18 23.31 9.62
CA VAL A 162 5.83 23.89 9.61
C VAL A 162 4.86 22.86 9.04
N LEU A 163 4.08 22.23 9.92
CA LEU A 163 3.07 21.21 9.56
C LEU A 163 1.76 21.86 9.09
N ASP A 164 1.28 21.45 7.93
CA ASP A 164 -0.11 21.63 7.52
C ASP A 164 -0.93 20.40 7.96
N PRO A 165 -1.92 20.52 8.85
CA PRO A 165 -2.67 19.39 9.37
C PRO A 165 -3.59 18.74 8.34
N ASP A 166 -3.98 19.44 7.28
CA ASP A 166 -4.88 18.94 6.25
C ASP A 166 -4.16 18.55 4.94
N SER A 167 -2.88 18.99 4.74
CA SER A 167 -2.07 18.59 3.57
C SER A 167 -0.63 18.24 3.99
N ASN A 168 -0.29 16.95 4.04
CA ASN A 168 0.98 16.46 4.58
C ASN A 168 1.33 15.06 4.03
N VAL A 169 2.23 14.31 4.68
CA VAL A 169 2.60 12.94 4.28
C VAL A 169 1.41 11.97 4.31
N GLN A 170 0.38 12.23 5.12
CA GLN A 170 -0.78 11.35 5.27
C GLN A 170 -1.96 11.76 4.39
N PHE A 171 -2.17 13.06 4.20
CA PHE A 171 -3.32 13.67 3.52
C PHE A 171 -2.93 14.41 2.27
N GLY A 172 -3.83 14.43 1.29
CA GLY A 172 -3.69 15.01 -0.03
C GLY A 172 -3.74 13.96 -1.13
N GLU A 173 -3.73 14.39 -2.38
CA GLU A 173 -3.90 13.54 -3.55
C GLU A 173 -2.92 12.35 -3.57
N GLY A 174 -3.46 11.15 -3.80
CA GLY A 174 -2.73 9.89 -3.75
C GLY A 174 -2.57 9.28 -2.35
N GLY A 175 -2.98 10.01 -1.28
CA GLY A 175 -2.93 9.54 0.10
C GLY A 175 -1.51 9.28 0.63
N ALA A 176 -1.38 8.56 1.76
CA ALA A 176 -0.09 8.25 2.38
C ALA A 176 0.84 7.40 1.49
N GLY A 177 0.29 6.67 0.51
CA GLY A 177 1.05 5.85 -0.42
C GLY A 177 2.03 6.65 -1.28
N THR A 178 1.71 7.91 -1.61
CA THR A 178 2.53 8.79 -2.46
C THR A 178 3.91 9.07 -1.85
N PHE A 179 4.00 9.23 -0.53
CA PHE A 179 5.25 9.48 0.20
C PHE A 179 5.73 8.23 0.95
N SER A 180 5.76 7.08 0.28
CA SER A 180 6.20 5.80 0.82
C SER A 180 7.27 5.14 -0.07
N ASP A 181 7.67 3.89 0.24
CA ASP A 181 8.48 3.08 -0.69
C ASP A 181 7.67 2.59 -1.91
N GLY A 182 6.36 2.81 -1.92
CA GLY A 182 5.51 2.49 -3.06
C GLY A 182 5.45 1.00 -3.41
N LYS A 183 5.56 0.11 -2.43
CA LYS A 183 5.44 -1.35 -2.66
C LYS A 183 4.06 -1.71 -3.18
N LEU A 184 4.04 -2.48 -4.26
CA LEU A 184 2.80 -2.92 -4.90
C LEU A 184 2.47 -4.41 -4.66
N ASN A 185 3.33 -5.13 -3.96
CA ASN A 185 3.04 -6.53 -3.63
C ASN A 185 2.01 -6.63 -2.50
N THR A 186 1.08 -7.56 -2.63
CA THR A 186 0.06 -7.87 -1.61
C THR A 186 -0.02 -9.37 -1.34
N LEU A 187 -0.42 -9.74 -0.11
CA LEU A 187 -0.72 -11.12 0.26
C LEU A 187 -2.23 -11.42 0.20
N VAL A 188 -3.05 -10.44 -0.18
CA VAL A 188 -4.49 -10.63 -0.32
C VAL A 188 -4.76 -11.62 -1.45
N LYS A 189 -5.55 -12.67 -1.14
CA LYS A 189 -6.00 -13.63 -2.16
C LYS A 189 -6.98 -12.95 -3.11
N ASP A 190 -6.74 -13.06 -4.40
CA ASP A 190 -7.52 -12.40 -5.44
C ASP A 190 -8.01 -13.38 -6.51
N PRO A 191 -9.13 -14.08 -6.27
CA PRO A 191 -9.70 -15.00 -7.24
C PRO A 191 -10.30 -14.31 -8.47
N ASN A 192 -10.54 -12.99 -8.39
CA ASN A 192 -11.21 -12.21 -9.42
C ASN A 192 -10.27 -11.46 -10.35
N GLY A 193 -8.97 -11.35 -10.03
CA GLY A 193 -7.97 -10.69 -10.88
C GLY A 193 -7.88 -9.17 -10.69
N ARG A 194 -8.40 -8.61 -9.58
CA ARG A 194 -8.33 -7.16 -9.28
C ARG A 194 -6.89 -6.69 -9.09
N ASN A 195 -6.00 -7.53 -8.53
CA ASN A 195 -4.59 -7.18 -8.37
C ASN A 195 -3.94 -6.88 -9.74
N HIS A 196 -4.15 -7.76 -10.72
CA HIS A 196 -3.62 -7.54 -12.07
C HIS A 196 -4.22 -6.28 -12.71
N GLU A 197 -5.51 -6.00 -12.50
CA GLU A 197 -6.14 -4.77 -12.97
C GLU A 197 -5.53 -3.52 -12.33
N VAL A 198 -5.21 -3.54 -11.02
CA VAL A 198 -4.53 -2.42 -10.34
C VAL A 198 -3.20 -2.13 -11.03
N LEU A 199 -2.35 -3.14 -11.21
CA LEU A 199 -1.04 -2.96 -11.84
C LEU A 199 -1.17 -2.47 -13.29
N LYS A 200 -2.15 -3.00 -14.04
CA LYS A 200 -2.45 -2.57 -15.40
C LYS A 200 -2.87 -1.09 -15.47
N ARG A 201 -3.73 -0.64 -14.55
CA ARG A 201 -4.13 0.78 -14.49
C ARG A 201 -2.95 1.69 -14.17
N PHE A 202 -2.05 1.27 -13.29
CA PHE A 202 -0.83 2.03 -13.03
C PHE A 202 0.06 2.12 -14.28
N VAL A 203 0.23 1.04 -15.05
CA VAL A 203 0.97 1.09 -16.32
C VAL A 203 0.30 2.02 -17.32
N GLU A 204 -1.02 1.96 -17.47
CA GLU A 204 -1.78 2.87 -18.34
C GLU A 204 -1.70 4.34 -17.87
N ALA A 205 -1.41 4.58 -16.59
CA ALA A 205 -1.15 5.91 -16.02
C ALA A 205 0.34 6.32 -16.05
N GLY A 206 1.22 5.53 -16.67
CA GLY A 206 2.63 5.88 -16.88
C GLY A 206 3.63 5.13 -16.01
N ALA A 207 3.22 4.11 -15.26
CA ALA A 207 4.16 3.26 -14.53
C ALA A 207 4.96 2.34 -15.50
N PRO A 208 6.18 1.95 -15.13
CA PRO A 208 6.95 0.97 -15.90
C PRO A 208 6.20 -0.36 -16.07
N GLU A 209 6.25 -0.96 -17.26
CA GLU A 209 5.55 -2.22 -17.57
C GLU A 209 5.98 -3.39 -16.66
N GLU A 210 7.21 -3.35 -16.17
CA GLU A 210 7.80 -4.41 -15.33
C GLU A 210 7.06 -4.63 -14.02
N ILE A 211 6.33 -3.65 -13.51
CA ILE A 211 5.57 -3.80 -12.27
C ILE A 211 4.51 -4.91 -12.35
N VAL A 212 4.03 -5.23 -13.57
CA VAL A 212 2.99 -6.26 -13.78
C VAL A 212 3.52 -7.67 -13.49
N TYR A 213 4.82 -7.90 -13.68
CA TYR A 213 5.39 -9.23 -13.54
C TYR A 213 6.50 -9.36 -12.49
N GLN A 214 7.10 -8.28 -12.01
CA GLN A 214 8.07 -8.33 -10.93
C GLN A 214 7.45 -8.85 -9.63
N GLN A 215 8.17 -9.72 -8.92
CA GLN A 215 7.68 -10.27 -7.64
C GLN A 215 7.62 -9.21 -6.53
N LYS A 216 8.47 -8.20 -6.57
CA LYS A 216 8.54 -7.10 -5.61
C LYS A 216 8.48 -5.76 -6.34
N PRO A 217 7.37 -5.46 -7.04
CA PRO A 217 7.24 -4.21 -7.78
C PRO A 217 7.12 -3.03 -6.82
N HIS A 218 7.67 -1.89 -7.23
CA HIS A 218 7.53 -0.64 -6.49
C HIS A 218 7.43 0.55 -7.45
N LEU A 219 6.86 1.62 -6.94
CA LEU A 219 6.80 2.92 -7.60
C LEU A 219 7.27 3.97 -6.61
N GLY A 220 8.42 4.58 -6.86
CA GLY A 220 8.96 5.63 -6.00
C GLY A 220 8.05 6.86 -5.93
N THR A 221 8.22 7.67 -4.88
CA THR A 221 7.44 8.90 -4.66
C THR A 221 7.46 9.82 -5.89
N ASP A 222 8.61 9.94 -6.55
CA ASP A 222 8.82 10.73 -7.76
C ASP A 222 7.98 10.27 -8.97
N VAL A 223 7.71 8.98 -9.08
CA VAL A 223 6.88 8.40 -10.14
C VAL A 223 5.40 8.41 -9.76
N LEU A 224 5.07 8.10 -8.50
CA LEU A 224 3.67 8.02 -8.03
C LEU A 224 2.93 9.35 -8.17
N ILE A 225 3.59 10.49 -7.99
CA ILE A 225 2.98 11.82 -8.16
C ILE A 225 2.37 11.95 -9.57
N GLY A 226 3.14 11.69 -10.62
CA GLY A 226 2.63 11.79 -12.00
C GLY A 226 1.54 10.74 -12.32
N ILE A 227 1.61 9.56 -11.72
CA ILE A 227 0.60 8.50 -11.90
C ILE A 227 -0.75 8.92 -11.32
N VAL A 228 -0.78 9.47 -10.09
CA VAL A 228 -2.05 9.88 -9.46
C VAL A 228 -2.68 11.05 -10.20
N GLU A 229 -1.90 12.01 -10.68
CA GLU A 229 -2.36 13.11 -11.55
C GLU A 229 -2.96 12.59 -12.85
N THR A 230 -2.29 11.65 -13.51
CA THR A 230 -2.80 11.03 -14.74
C THR A 230 -4.12 10.29 -14.48
N MET A 231 -4.22 9.54 -13.38
CA MET A 231 -5.47 8.86 -13.01
C MET A 231 -6.60 9.85 -12.73
N ARG A 232 -6.32 10.98 -12.05
CA ARG A 232 -7.31 12.05 -11.85
C ARG A 232 -7.84 12.58 -13.17
N HIS A 233 -6.96 12.95 -14.11
CA HIS A 233 -7.38 13.45 -15.43
C HIS A 233 -8.22 12.41 -16.18
N GLN A 234 -7.86 11.12 -16.14
CA GLN A 234 -8.69 10.07 -16.74
C GLN A 234 -10.08 10.00 -16.11
N ILE A 235 -10.21 10.15 -14.79
CA ILE A 235 -11.50 10.17 -14.10
C ILE A 235 -12.33 11.39 -14.52
N GLU A 236 -11.70 12.56 -14.63
CA GLU A 236 -12.34 13.81 -15.08
C GLU A 236 -12.82 13.72 -16.53
N GLU A 237 -12.00 13.17 -17.42
CA GLU A 237 -12.38 12.90 -18.82
C GLU A 237 -13.57 11.95 -18.95
N MET A 238 -13.74 11.01 -18.01
CA MET A 238 -14.88 10.11 -17.93
C MET A 238 -16.11 10.72 -17.21
N GLY A 239 -16.05 12.01 -16.83
CA GLY A 239 -17.16 12.75 -16.22
C GLY A 239 -17.18 12.72 -14.68
N GLY A 240 -16.15 12.21 -14.01
CA GLY A 240 -15.95 12.40 -12.58
C GLY A 240 -15.43 13.80 -12.27
N SER A 241 -15.35 14.14 -10.99
CA SER A 241 -14.85 15.44 -10.54
C SER A 241 -14.12 15.35 -9.21
N PHE A 242 -13.22 16.31 -8.96
CA PHE A 242 -12.44 16.41 -7.73
C PHE A 242 -12.63 17.77 -7.07
N ARG A 243 -12.70 17.76 -5.73
CA ARG A 243 -12.61 18.96 -4.91
C ARG A 243 -11.51 18.74 -3.87
N PHE A 244 -10.43 19.48 -4.03
CA PHE A 244 -9.31 19.53 -3.08
C PHE A 244 -9.60 20.55 -1.97
N GLU A 245 -8.80 20.49 -0.89
CA GLU A 245 -8.96 21.36 0.29
C GLU A 245 -10.41 21.32 0.81
N THR A 246 -11.06 20.13 0.64
CA THR A 246 -12.47 19.90 0.97
C THR A 246 -12.59 18.72 1.92
N LYS A 247 -12.67 19.02 3.20
CA LYS A 247 -12.76 18.05 4.28
C LYS A 247 -14.20 17.75 4.62
N VAL A 248 -14.56 16.46 4.64
CA VAL A 248 -15.86 16.04 5.17
C VAL A 248 -15.83 16.14 6.69
N THR A 249 -16.69 16.98 7.21
CA THR A 249 -16.76 17.34 8.64
C THR A 249 -17.94 16.74 9.36
N ASP A 250 -19.01 16.37 8.62
CA ASP A 250 -20.17 15.72 9.20
C ASP A 250 -20.98 14.90 8.17
N LEU A 251 -21.93 14.09 8.67
CA LEU A 251 -22.89 13.31 7.88
C LEU A 251 -24.32 13.69 8.25
N CYS A 252 -25.16 13.88 7.25
CA CYS A 252 -26.60 14.00 7.43
C CYS A 252 -27.24 12.61 7.25
N ILE A 253 -27.90 12.14 8.31
CA ILE A 253 -28.49 10.80 8.36
C ILE A 253 -29.95 10.94 8.77
N GLU A 254 -30.87 10.37 7.98
CA GLU A 254 -32.30 10.34 8.24
C GLU A 254 -32.83 8.90 8.17
N ASN A 255 -33.50 8.44 9.20
CA ASN A 255 -34.10 7.10 9.27
C ASN A 255 -33.12 5.95 8.94
N GLY A 256 -31.83 6.10 9.32
CA GLY A 256 -30.79 5.10 9.03
C GLY A 256 -30.20 5.14 7.63
N HIS A 257 -30.52 6.17 6.83
CA HIS A 257 -30.01 6.39 5.48
C HIS A 257 -29.18 7.68 5.42
N LEU A 258 -28.08 7.65 4.66
CA LEU A 258 -27.33 8.85 4.34
C LEU A 258 -28.15 9.74 3.37
N THR A 259 -28.21 11.06 3.65
CA THR A 259 -28.87 12.04 2.77
C THR A 259 -27.91 13.10 2.23
N ALA A 260 -26.85 13.43 2.99
CA ALA A 260 -25.83 14.38 2.58
C ALA A 260 -24.53 14.20 3.38
N VAL A 261 -23.44 14.74 2.86
CA VAL A 261 -22.19 14.98 3.60
C VAL A 261 -22.00 16.48 3.80
N GLU A 262 -21.51 16.89 4.96
CA GLU A 262 -21.13 18.26 5.23
C GLU A 262 -19.63 18.44 5.01
N VAL A 263 -19.23 19.51 4.33
CA VAL A 263 -17.83 19.79 4.02
C VAL A 263 -17.40 21.13 4.63
N ASN A 264 -16.22 21.18 5.19
CA ASN A 264 -15.58 22.38 5.77
C ASN A 264 -16.44 23.10 6.83
N ASN A 265 -17.41 22.41 7.45
CA ASN A 265 -18.44 22.95 8.38
C ASN A 265 -19.34 24.05 7.74
N GLU A 266 -19.48 24.09 6.44
CA GLU A 266 -20.17 25.18 5.72
C GLU A 266 -21.21 24.67 4.72
N GLU A 267 -20.83 23.71 3.87
CA GLU A 267 -21.64 23.28 2.74
C GLU A 267 -22.15 21.84 2.92
N LYS A 268 -23.40 21.59 2.54
CA LYS A 268 -23.96 20.24 2.47
C LYS A 268 -24.08 19.78 1.01
N ILE A 269 -23.51 18.62 0.73
CA ILE A 269 -23.57 17.97 -0.57
C ILE A 269 -24.49 16.76 -0.44
N SER A 270 -25.61 16.76 -1.14
CA SER A 270 -26.55 15.64 -1.17
C SER A 270 -25.89 14.39 -1.73
N ALA A 271 -26.11 13.23 -1.10
CA ALA A 271 -25.49 11.98 -1.49
C ALA A 271 -26.34 10.78 -1.04
N ASP A 272 -26.61 9.85 -1.95
CA ASP A 272 -27.26 8.56 -1.66
C ASP A 272 -26.22 7.46 -1.44
N ALA A 273 -25.00 7.66 -1.94
CA ALA A 273 -23.88 6.75 -1.80
C ALA A 273 -22.59 7.53 -1.50
N CYS A 274 -21.99 7.26 -0.34
CA CYS A 274 -20.75 7.86 0.12
C CYS A 274 -19.72 6.77 0.45
N VAL A 275 -18.60 6.78 -0.28
CA VAL A 275 -17.48 5.87 -0.05
C VAL A 275 -16.48 6.50 0.92
N LEU A 276 -16.25 5.87 2.07
CA LEU A 276 -15.30 6.32 3.07
C LEU A 276 -13.92 5.72 2.82
N ALA A 277 -13.12 6.36 1.96
CA ALA A 277 -11.75 5.96 1.62
C ALA A 277 -10.69 6.79 2.38
N LEU A 278 -10.90 6.99 3.67
CA LEU A 278 -10.28 7.99 4.55
C LEU A 278 -8.77 7.82 4.79
N GLY A 279 -8.21 6.60 4.58
CA GLY A 279 -6.90 6.26 5.12
C GLY A 279 -6.92 6.10 6.65
N HIS A 280 -5.81 5.62 7.23
CA HIS A 280 -5.75 5.28 8.67
C HIS A 280 -5.52 6.49 9.60
N SER A 281 -5.17 7.66 9.05
CA SER A 281 -4.76 8.84 9.84
C SER A 281 -5.87 9.89 10.05
N ALA A 282 -7.05 9.73 9.45
CA ALA A 282 -8.17 10.68 9.54
C ALA A 282 -8.92 10.56 10.88
N ARG A 283 -8.21 10.79 11.99
CA ARG A 283 -8.68 10.54 13.37
C ARG A 283 -9.88 11.39 13.74
N ASP A 284 -9.90 12.64 13.31
CA ASP A 284 -11.03 13.55 13.44
C ASP A 284 -12.29 13.04 12.75
N THR A 285 -12.12 12.43 11.58
CA THR A 285 -13.24 11.81 10.85
C THR A 285 -13.71 10.52 11.55
N PHE A 286 -12.83 9.70 12.12
CA PHE A 286 -13.25 8.54 12.93
C PHE A 286 -14.02 8.97 14.17
N ASP A 287 -13.61 10.04 14.86
CA ASP A 287 -14.34 10.63 15.98
C ASP A 287 -15.74 11.10 15.56
N MET A 288 -15.87 11.76 14.40
CA MET A 288 -17.15 12.20 13.85
C MET A 288 -18.04 11.01 13.49
N LEU A 289 -17.53 10.00 12.79
CA LEU A 289 -18.26 8.80 12.41
C LEU A 289 -18.79 8.04 13.64
N HIS A 290 -17.98 7.95 14.70
CA HIS A 290 -18.39 7.32 15.96
C HIS A 290 -19.55 8.08 16.60
N ARG A 291 -19.48 9.41 16.68
CA ARG A 291 -20.56 10.26 17.22
C ARG A 291 -21.85 10.15 16.38
N ARG A 292 -21.73 9.90 15.08
CA ARG A 292 -22.88 9.70 14.18
C ARG A 292 -23.44 8.25 14.20
N GLY A 293 -22.89 7.39 15.07
CA GLY A 293 -23.38 6.02 15.26
C GLY A 293 -22.99 5.06 14.14
N VAL A 294 -21.98 5.36 13.34
CA VAL A 294 -21.38 4.40 12.41
C VAL A 294 -20.70 3.30 13.22
N TYR A 295 -21.09 2.05 12.99
CA TYR A 295 -20.59 0.93 13.79
C TYR A 295 -19.13 0.61 13.47
N MET A 296 -18.30 0.63 14.50
CA MET A 296 -16.87 0.39 14.43
C MET A 296 -16.40 -0.58 15.52
N GLU A 297 -15.33 -1.29 15.24
CA GLU A 297 -14.67 -2.22 16.16
C GLU A 297 -13.19 -1.83 16.34
N PRO A 298 -12.61 -2.02 17.55
CA PRO A 298 -11.17 -1.88 17.73
C PRO A 298 -10.45 -2.98 16.96
N LYS A 299 -9.28 -2.66 16.43
CA LYS A 299 -8.49 -3.59 15.62
C LYS A 299 -7.05 -3.61 16.08
N SER A 300 -6.50 -4.81 16.25
CA SER A 300 -5.06 -5.00 16.49
C SER A 300 -4.23 -4.41 15.36
N PHE A 301 -3.10 -3.81 15.73
CA PHE A 301 -2.11 -3.26 14.80
C PHE A 301 -0.71 -3.48 15.35
N ALA A 302 0.30 -2.72 14.93
CA ALA A 302 1.64 -2.82 15.47
C ALA A 302 2.28 -1.44 15.60
N VAL A 303 3.16 -1.29 16.58
CA VAL A 303 3.90 -0.06 16.84
C VAL A 303 5.36 -0.37 17.10
N GLY A 304 6.23 0.61 16.91
CA GLY A 304 7.63 0.45 17.20
C GLY A 304 8.50 1.61 16.73
N LEU A 305 9.67 1.29 16.25
CA LEU A 305 10.69 2.24 15.85
C LEU A 305 11.14 1.96 14.41
N ARG A 306 11.70 2.96 13.75
CA ARG A 306 12.34 2.78 12.46
C ARG A 306 13.84 2.68 12.63
N MET A 307 14.47 1.70 11.96
CA MET A 307 15.89 1.40 12.09
C MET A 307 16.60 1.54 10.74
N GLU A 308 17.75 2.25 10.75
CA GLU A 308 18.57 2.45 9.56
C GLU A 308 19.86 1.62 9.62
N HIS A 309 20.24 1.09 8.45
CA HIS A 309 21.49 0.37 8.20
C HIS A 309 22.09 0.80 6.86
N PRO A 310 23.41 0.70 6.66
CA PRO A 310 23.99 0.91 5.34
C PRO A 310 23.40 -0.05 4.30
N GLN A 311 22.90 0.47 3.17
CA GLN A 311 22.35 -0.38 2.12
C GLN A 311 23.38 -1.37 1.57
N LYS A 312 24.64 -0.97 1.45
CA LYS A 312 25.74 -1.83 1.00
C LYS A 312 25.93 -3.06 1.90
N MET A 313 25.80 -2.90 3.22
CA MET A 313 25.83 -4.02 4.17
C MET A 313 24.72 -5.04 3.88
N ILE A 314 23.50 -4.55 3.63
CA ILE A 314 22.35 -5.40 3.30
C ILE A 314 22.56 -6.11 1.95
N ASN A 315 23.05 -5.39 0.94
CA ASN A 315 23.38 -5.97 -0.35
C ASN A 315 24.41 -7.09 -0.23
N TYR A 316 25.51 -6.83 0.50
CA TYR A 316 26.57 -7.81 0.69
C TYR A 316 26.08 -9.07 1.43
N ASP A 317 25.27 -8.88 2.48
CA ASP A 317 24.74 -10.04 3.22
C ASP A 317 23.77 -10.87 2.36
N LEU A 318 22.94 -10.26 1.52
CA LEU A 318 21.94 -10.97 0.73
C LEU A 318 22.45 -11.42 -0.65
N TYR A 319 23.33 -10.66 -1.29
CA TYR A 319 23.79 -10.90 -2.66
C TYR A 319 25.25 -11.35 -2.76
N GLY A 320 26.07 -11.18 -1.70
CA GLY A 320 27.51 -11.46 -1.70
C GLY A 320 28.36 -10.34 -2.29
N GLU A 321 27.76 -9.22 -2.68
CA GLU A 321 28.40 -8.05 -3.27
C GLU A 321 27.66 -6.77 -2.86
N GLU A 322 28.37 -5.65 -2.75
CA GLU A 322 27.80 -4.38 -2.32
C GLU A 322 26.95 -3.71 -3.41
N GLU A 323 27.33 -3.90 -4.66
CA GLU A 323 26.70 -3.29 -5.83
C GLU A 323 26.61 -4.32 -6.96
N ASN A 324 25.51 -4.28 -7.72
CA ASN A 324 25.30 -5.10 -8.92
C ASN A 324 24.38 -4.36 -9.87
N GLU A 325 24.81 -4.19 -11.12
CA GLU A 325 24.06 -3.44 -12.15
C GLU A 325 22.71 -4.07 -12.55
N PHE A 326 22.53 -5.38 -12.33
CA PHE A 326 21.31 -6.13 -12.69
C PHE A 326 20.36 -6.34 -11.52
N LEU A 327 20.82 -6.06 -10.29
CA LEU A 327 20.05 -6.26 -9.05
C LEU A 327 19.83 -4.90 -8.40
N GLY A 328 18.63 -4.51 -8.20
CA GLY A 328 18.36 -3.32 -7.40
C GLY A 328 18.79 -3.49 -5.94
N ALA A 329 18.61 -2.45 -5.14
CA ALA A 329 18.90 -2.46 -3.70
C ALA A 329 18.20 -3.65 -3.00
N ALA A 330 18.97 -4.41 -2.24
CA ALA A 330 18.48 -5.61 -1.55
C ALA A 330 17.45 -5.27 -0.49
N SER A 331 16.43 -6.10 -0.38
CA SER A 331 15.36 -5.96 0.61
C SER A 331 15.22 -7.21 1.46
N TYR A 332 14.96 -7.03 2.74
CA TYR A 332 14.78 -8.12 3.70
C TYR A 332 13.39 -8.13 4.33
N LYS A 333 13.04 -9.27 4.90
CA LYS A 333 11.93 -9.44 5.83
C LYS A 333 12.37 -10.37 6.95
N VAL A 334 12.36 -9.89 8.18
CA VAL A 334 12.74 -10.66 9.37
C VAL A 334 11.62 -10.64 10.39
N THR A 335 11.49 -11.74 11.12
CA THR A 335 10.49 -11.93 12.17
C THR A 335 11.11 -12.70 13.33
N HIS A 336 10.66 -12.42 14.55
CA HIS A 336 11.01 -13.13 15.75
C HIS A 336 9.80 -13.19 16.69
N THR A 337 9.67 -14.26 17.45
CA THR A 337 8.72 -14.36 18.56
C THR A 337 9.53 -14.25 19.85
N CYS A 338 9.23 -13.23 20.64
CA CYS A 338 9.94 -12.92 21.87
C CYS A 338 9.56 -13.88 23.02
N GLU A 339 10.39 -13.92 24.07
CA GLU A 339 10.14 -14.72 25.27
C GLU A 339 8.81 -14.38 25.95
N ASN A 340 8.37 -13.12 25.89
CA ASN A 340 7.07 -12.67 26.38
C ASN A 340 5.89 -13.02 25.45
N GLY A 341 6.13 -13.80 24.38
CA GLY A 341 5.11 -14.22 23.42
C GLY A 341 4.76 -13.19 22.34
N ARG A 342 5.26 -11.95 22.40
CA ARG A 342 5.01 -10.93 21.37
C ARG A 342 5.82 -11.21 20.10
N GLY A 343 5.18 -10.97 18.95
CA GLY A 343 5.86 -11.02 17.66
C GLY A 343 6.54 -9.68 17.35
N VAL A 344 7.83 -9.72 16.98
CA VAL A 344 8.57 -8.58 16.43
C VAL A 344 8.90 -8.86 14.97
N TYR A 345 8.73 -7.89 14.10
CA TYR A 345 9.01 -8.07 12.68
C TYR A 345 9.38 -6.76 11.97
N SER A 346 10.16 -6.91 10.89
CA SER A 346 10.43 -5.79 9.99
C SER A 346 9.20 -5.51 9.14
N PHE A 347 8.82 -4.25 9.02
CA PHE A 347 7.69 -3.80 8.23
C PHE A 347 8.09 -2.63 7.35
N CYS A 348 7.44 -2.48 6.21
CA CYS A 348 7.68 -1.38 5.26
C CYS A 348 9.18 -1.04 5.09
N MET A 349 10.02 -2.10 4.87
CA MET A 349 11.46 -1.94 4.63
C MET A 349 11.66 -1.16 3.32
N CYS A 350 12.41 -0.07 3.38
CA CYS A 350 12.71 0.85 2.28
C CYS A 350 14.17 0.71 1.88
N PRO A 351 14.49 -0.06 0.83
CA PRO A 351 15.85 -0.16 0.32
C PRO A 351 16.29 1.20 -0.26
N GLY A 352 17.54 1.60 0.01
CA GLY A 352 18.07 2.87 -0.50
C GLY A 352 17.11 4.04 -0.28
N GLY A 353 16.54 4.14 0.92
CA GLY A 353 15.46 5.08 1.23
C GLY A 353 15.78 6.02 2.38
N TYR A 354 14.76 6.76 2.78
CA TYR A 354 14.83 7.79 3.82
C TYR A 354 13.83 7.51 4.92
N VAL A 355 14.19 7.81 6.16
CA VAL A 355 13.21 7.99 7.25
C VAL A 355 12.61 9.38 7.10
N VAL A 356 11.29 9.49 7.25
CA VAL A 356 10.58 10.77 7.06
C VAL A 356 9.77 11.14 8.28
N ASN A 357 9.69 12.44 8.59
CA ASN A 357 8.68 12.95 9.51
C ASN A 357 7.31 12.86 8.82
N ALA A 358 6.46 11.97 9.33
CA ALA A 358 5.13 11.66 8.77
C ALA A 358 3.99 12.15 9.68
N SER A 359 4.25 13.15 10.51
CA SER A 359 3.26 13.77 11.39
C SER A 359 2.10 14.38 10.60
N SER A 360 0.91 14.36 11.19
CA SER A 360 -0.30 14.99 10.64
C SER A 360 -1.15 15.72 11.68
N GLU A 361 -0.75 15.70 12.96
CA GLU A 361 -1.41 16.43 14.04
C GLU A 361 -0.37 17.28 14.77
N GLN A 362 -0.76 18.49 15.18
CA GLN A 362 0.11 19.39 15.94
C GLN A 362 0.47 18.79 17.31
N GLY A 363 1.73 18.90 17.72
CA GLY A 363 2.19 18.34 18.99
C GLY A 363 2.33 16.82 19.01
N MET A 364 2.23 16.17 17.86
CA MET A 364 2.39 14.73 17.66
C MET A 364 3.52 14.47 16.68
N LEU A 365 4.30 13.40 16.89
CA LEU A 365 5.38 13.04 15.98
C LEU A 365 5.32 11.56 15.63
N ALA A 366 5.17 11.30 14.34
CA ALA A 366 5.27 9.97 13.77
C ALA A 366 6.36 9.94 12.69
N VAL A 367 7.04 8.80 12.56
CA VAL A 367 7.98 8.55 11.46
C VAL A 367 7.43 7.48 10.51
N ASN A 368 7.87 7.54 9.26
CA ASN A 368 7.66 6.49 8.26
C ASN A 368 8.91 6.39 7.38
N GLY A 369 8.89 5.52 6.38
CA GLY A 369 9.95 5.41 5.39
C GLY A 369 9.45 5.65 3.98
N MET A 370 10.29 6.25 3.16
CA MET A 370 10.04 6.43 1.74
C MET A 370 11.28 6.09 0.91
N SER A 371 11.07 5.84 -0.38
CA SER A 371 12.14 5.73 -1.36
C SER A 371 11.76 6.45 -2.66
N TYR A 372 12.75 6.96 -3.36
CA TYR A 372 12.61 7.32 -4.76
C TYR A 372 12.68 6.07 -5.65
N GLN A 373 12.34 6.21 -6.93
CA GLN A 373 12.35 5.09 -7.88
C GLN A 373 13.72 4.43 -7.97
N ALA A 374 14.80 5.19 -7.92
CA ALA A 374 16.18 4.69 -8.01
C ALA A 374 16.63 3.88 -6.79
N ARG A 375 16.05 4.11 -5.59
CA ARG A 375 16.46 3.46 -4.33
C ARG A 375 17.96 3.56 -4.06
N ASP A 376 18.54 4.76 -4.28
CA ASP A 376 19.97 5.05 -4.30
C ASP A 376 20.49 5.79 -3.07
N SER A 377 19.68 5.97 -2.03
CA SER A 377 20.15 6.50 -0.75
C SER A 377 21.15 5.56 -0.10
N LYS A 378 22.08 6.11 0.71
CA LYS A 378 23.13 5.34 1.41
C LYS A 378 22.58 4.25 2.34
N ASN A 379 21.39 4.48 2.92
CA ASN A 379 20.80 3.59 3.92
C ASN A 379 19.58 2.83 3.42
N ALA A 380 19.45 1.60 3.91
CA ALA A 380 18.20 0.88 4.02
C ALA A 380 17.55 1.25 5.34
N ASN A 381 16.22 1.35 5.40
CA ASN A 381 15.51 1.46 6.66
C ASN A 381 14.27 0.56 6.72
N SER A 382 13.86 0.17 7.92
CA SER A 382 12.61 -0.54 8.13
C SER A 382 12.00 -0.21 9.49
N ALA A 383 10.69 -0.23 9.57
CA ALA A 383 10.03 -0.29 10.86
C ALA A 383 10.34 -1.64 11.53
N LEU A 384 10.66 -1.62 12.81
CA LEU A 384 10.72 -2.76 13.71
C LEU A 384 9.53 -2.63 14.65
N ILE A 385 8.54 -3.46 14.45
CA ILE A 385 7.22 -3.29 15.09
C ILE A 385 6.80 -4.52 15.85
N VAL A 386 6.09 -4.25 16.94
CA VAL A 386 5.53 -5.23 17.88
C VAL A 386 4.01 -5.16 17.77
N THR A 387 3.37 -6.32 17.67
CA THR A 387 1.90 -6.40 17.64
C THR A 387 1.31 -5.90 18.98
N VAL A 388 0.29 -5.07 18.86
CA VAL A 388 -0.55 -4.59 19.97
C VAL A 388 -2.01 -4.94 19.70
N THR A 389 -2.74 -5.24 20.76
CA THR A 389 -4.13 -5.68 20.73
C THR A 389 -5.00 -4.71 21.55
N PRO A 390 -6.33 -4.80 21.47
CA PRO A 390 -7.20 -3.94 22.27
C PRO A 390 -6.92 -3.96 23.77
N GLU A 391 -6.35 -5.05 24.30
CA GLU A 391 -5.93 -5.17 25.70
C GLU A 391 -4.75 -4.26 26.08
N ASP A 392 -3.98 -3.81 25.08
CA ASP A 392 -2.87 -2.87 25.26
C ASP A 392 -3.31 -1.40 25.24
N PHE A 393 -4.56 -1.10 24.88
CA PHE A 393 -5.03 0.26 24.66
C PHE A 393 -5.40 0.93 26.00
N PRO A 394 -5.13 2.25 26.15
CA PRO A 394 -5.44 2.97 27.41
C PRO A 394 -6.94 3.15 27.66
N GLU A 395 -7.75 3.03 26.60
CA GLU A 395 -9.20 3.21 26.63
C GLU A 395 -9.91 2.06 25.94
N GLU A 396 -11.04 1.65 26.49
CA GLU A 396 -11.93 0.68 25.84
C GLU A 396 -12.68 1.32 24.65
N GLY A 397 -13.19 0.48 23.76
CA GLY A 397 -14.01 0.92 22.64
C GLY A 397 -13.25 1.04 21.31
N PRO A 398 -13.95 1.42 20.23
CA PRO A 398 -13.41 1.35 18.88
C PRO A 398 -12.26 2.33 18.62
N LEU A 399 -12.15 3.42 19.39
CA LEU A 399 -11.15 4.46 19.21
C LEU A 399 -9.94 4.32 20.15
N GLY A 400 -9.93 3.35 21.07
CA GLY A 400 -8.84 3.16 22.04
C GLY A 400 -7.46 3.01 21.39
N GLY A 401 -7.38 2.37 20.21
CA GLY A 401 -6.14 2.28 19.47
C GLY A 401 -5.65 3.62 18.91
N ILE A 402 -6.54 4.56 18.60
CA ILE A 402 -6.18 5.93 18.20
C ILE A 402 -5.60 6.68 19.41
N SER A 403 -6.21 6.56 20.59
CA SER A 403 -5.70 7.14 21.83
C SER A 403 -4.29 6.60 22.15
N PHE A 404 -4.07 5.30 21.98
CA PHE A 404 -2.74 4.68 22.16
C PHE A 404 -1.70 5.25 21.18
N GLN A 405 -2.04 5.39 19.91
CA GLN A 405 -1.14 6.01 18.92
C GLN A 405 -0.78 7.45 19.29
N ARG A 406 -1.79 8.26 19.68
CA ARG A 406 -1.59 9.68 20.08
C ARG A 406 -0.68 9.79 21.29
N GLU A 407 -0.81 8.90 22.27
CA GLU A 407 0.05 8.90 23.45
C GLU A 407 1.52 8.67 23.07
N LEU A 408 1.82 7.70 22.21
CA LEU A 408 3.18 7.45 21.73
C LEU A 408 3.72 8.61 20.88
N GLU A 409 2.92 9.15 20.00
CA GLU A 409 3.30 10.27 19.12
C GLU A 409 3.54 11.56 19.94
N LYS A 410 2.75 11.80 20.99
CA LYS A 410 2.97 12.91 21.92
C LYS A 410 4.28 12.77 22.67
N ARG A 411 4.56 11.59 23.24
CA ARG A 411 5.86 11.30 23.89
C ARG A 411 7.04 11.52 22.94
N ALA A 412 6.92 11.05 21.70
CA ALA A 412 7.95 11.25 20.67
C ALA A 412 8.17 12.73 20.36
N TRP A 413 7.09 13.51 20.26
CA TRP A 413 7.16 14.95 20.02
C TRP A 413 7.81 15.70 21.20
N GLU A 414 7.47 15.35 22.44
CA GLU A 414 8.00 15.98 23.66
C GLU A 414 9.50 15.77 23.81
N ILE A 415 10.00 14.51 23.69
CA ILE A 415 11.44 14.23 23.82
C ILE A 415 12.24 14.74 22.63
N GLY A 416 11.63 14.74 21.42
CA GLY A 416 12.22 15.26 20.18
C GLY A 416 12.12 16.77 20.05
N LYS A 417 11.31 17.44 20.89
CA LYS A 417 11.00 18.88 20.78
C LYS A 417 10.56 19.25 19.34
N GLY A 418 9.65 18.45 18.78
CA GLY A 418 9.16 18.61 17.42
C GLY A 418 10.07 18.08 16.31
N LYS A 419 11.28 17.59 16.63
CA LYS A 419 12.22 16.97 15.70
C LYS A 419 12.19 15.45 15.85
N ILE A 420 12.59 14.71 14.83
CA ILE A 420 12.67 13.24 14.88
C ILE A 420 13.65 12.83 15.98
N PRO A 421 13.21 12.16 17.07
CA PRO A 421 14.11 11.64 18.09
C PRO A 421 14.89 10.44 17.55
N VAL A 422 16.19 10.43 17.77
CA VAL A 422 17.11 9.38 17.33
C VAL A 422 17.98 8.86 18.47
N GLN A 423 18.33 7.55 18.42
CA GLN A 423 19.17 6.86 19.39
C GLN A 423 19.92 5.74 18.67
N LEU A 424 21.19 5.53 19.01
CA LEU A 424 21.93 4.37 18.51
C LEU A 424 21.51 3.09 19.24
N PHE A 425 21.50 1.97 18.56
CA PHE A 425 21.07 0.69 19.14
C PHE A 425 21.94 0.26 20.35
N GLY A 426 23.23 0.56 20.32
CA GLY A 426 24.11 0.32 21.47
C GLY A 426 23.67 1.06 22.73
N ASP A 427 23.30 2.33 22.58
CA ASP A 427 22.83 3.17 23.69
C ASP A 427 21.40 2.80 24.10
N TYR A 428 20.55 2.38 23.15
CA TYR A 428 19.21 1.86 23.41
C TYR A 428 19.24 0.67 24.38
N LYS A 429 20.18 -0.28 24.16
CA LYS A 429 20.39 -1.42 25.06
C LYS A 429 20.86 -1.01 26.45
N LEU A 430 21.63 0.07 26.55
CA LEU A 430 22.16 0.59 27.81
C LEU A 430 21.20 1.56 28.52
N HIS A 431 20.00 1.80 27.95
CA HIS A 431 19.01 2.77 28.46
C HIS A 431 19.59 4.18 28.63
N GLN A 432 20.39 4.62 27.68
CA GLN A 432 21.04 5.92 27.72
C GLN A 432 20.90 6.68 26.40
N LYS A 433 20.80 8.00 26.49
CA LYS A 433 20.73 8.87 25.33
C LYS A 433 22.06 8.87 24.57
N SER A 434 22.02 8.78 23.23
CA SER A 434 23.19 8.94 22.38
C SER A 434 23.66 10.40 22.30
N SER A 435 24.94 10.60 22.05
CA SER A 435 25.56 11.94 21.94
C SER A 435 26.20 12.21 20.59
N ALA A 436 26.52 11.19 19.81
CA ALA A 436 27.11 11.30 18.49
C ALA A 436 26.71 10.09 17.64
N PHE A 437 26.73 10.25 16.31
CA PHE A 437 26.60 9.13 15.37
C PHE A 437 27.89 8.32 15.31
N GLY A 438 27.79 7.05 14.92
CA GLY A 438 28.93 6.19 14.58
C GLY A 438 29.32 6.35 13.10
N GLU A 439 29.57 5.23 12.44
CA GLU A 439 29.89 5.19 11.00
C GLU A 439 28.67 5.46 10.11
N ILE A 440 27.44 5.27 10.64
CA ILE A 440 26.20 5.45 9.88
C ILE A 440 25.75 6.91 9.97
N GLU A 441 25.71 7.59 8.83
CA GLU A 441 25.09 8.91 8.69
C GLU A 441 23.59 8.75 8.47
N PRO A 442 22.72 9.47 9.23
CA PRO A 442 21.27 9.35 9.07
C PRO A 442 20.81 9.82 7.67
N GLN A 443 19.87 9.07 7.10
CA GLN A 443 19.19 9.45 5.86
C GLN A 443 17.75 9.81 6.18
N MET A 444 17.51 11.08 6.59
CA MET A 444 16.22 11.53 7.10
C MET A 444 15.68 12.75 6.36
N LYS A 445 14.36 12.80 6.21
CA LYS A 445 13.62 14.00 5.78
C LYS A 445 12.93 14.59 7.00
N GLY A 446 13.36 15.78 7.41
CA GLY A 446 13.00 16.46 8.64
C GLY A 446 14.18 16.57 9.60
N ALA A 447 14.16 17.59 10.45
CA ALA A 447 15.18 17.78 11.48
C ALA A 447 15.12 16.63 12.51
N HIS A 448 16.27 16.19 13.00
CA HIS A 448 16.39 15.16 14.02
C HIS A 448 17.19 15.62 15.23
N VAL A 449 17.09 14.90 16.33
CA VAL A 449 17.80 15.20 17.59
C VAL A 449 18.04 13.93 18.39
N PHE A 450 19.19 13.82 19.02
CA PHE A 450 19.43 12.72 19.97
C PHE A 450 18.47 12.82 21.16
N ALA A 451 17.81 11.71 21.46
CA ALA A 451 16.89 11.57 22.58
C ALA A 451 16.86 10.11 23.05
N ASP A 452 16.29 9.84 24.21
CA ASP A 452 16.02 8.47 24.67
C ASP A 452 14.77 7.93 23.97
N VAL A 453 14.94 7.37 22.77
CA VAL A 453 13.84 6.82 21.94
C VAL A 453 13.15 5.64 22.64
N ARG A 454 13.87 4.89 23.48
CA ARG A 454 13.30 3.79 24.27
C ARG A 454 12.17 4.26 25.18
N SER A 455 12.28 5.47 25.77
CA SER A 455 11.29 6.04 26.68
C SER A 455 9.93 6.38 26.03
N ILE A 456 9.84 6.40 24.70
CA ILE A 456 8.57 6.60 23.97
C ILE A 456 7.65 5.41 24.20
N LEU A 457 8.20 4.21 24.21
CA LEU A 457 7.47 2.95 24.18
C LEU A 457 7.15 2.43 25.59
N PRO A 458 6.03 1.73 25.76
CA PRO A 458 5.85 0.87 26.93
C PRO A 458 7.03 -0.10 27.07
N LYS A 459 7.44 -0.36 28.34
CA LYS A 459 8.62 -1.18 28.64
C LYS A 459 8.66 -2.52 27.88
N GLU A 460 7.55 -3.24 27.88
CA GLU A 460 7.43 -4.56 27.22
C GLU A 460 7.62 -4.49 25.70
N ILE A 461 7.19 -3.42 25.07
CA ILE A 461 7.37 -3.19 23.64
C ILE A 461 8.84 -2.84 23.35
N GLY A 462 9.44 -1.98 24.19
CA GLY A 462 10.85 -1.62 24.08
C GLY A 462 11.78 -2.82 24.25
N ASP A 463 11.52 -3.66 25.25
CA ASP A 463 12.28 -4.91 25.50
C ASP A 463 12.12 -5.89 24.32
N SER A 464 10.92 -6.02 23.79
CA SER A 464 10.65 -6.87 22.62
C SER A 464 11.43 -6.42 21.38
N ILE A 465 11.53 -5.10 21.13
CA ILE A 465 12.32 -4.57 20.01
C ILE A 465 13.80 -4.92 20.19
N GLU A 466 14.36 -4.75 21.40
CA GLU A 466 15.74 -5.13 21.70
C GLU A 466 16.01 -6.60 21.42
N GLU A 467 15.19 -7.50 21.98
CA GLU A 467 15.27 -8.94 21.75
C GLU A 467 15.17 -9.27 20.26
N GLY A 468 14.21 -8.63 19.55
CA GLY A 468 14.03 -8.80 18.12
C GLY A 468 15.24 -8.41 17.30
N VAL A 469 15.88 -7.26 17.57
CA VAL A 469 17.08 -6.79 16.86
C VAL A 469 18.24 -7.77 17.06
N LEU A 470 18.46 -8.23 18.29
CA LEU A 470 19.51 -9.23 18.60
C LEU A 470 19.25 -10.57 17.87
N ALA A 471 17.99 -10.99 17.79
CA ALA A 471 17.61 -12.18 17.03
C ALA A 471 17.79 -11.99 15.51
N PHE A 472 17.56 -10.77 15.00
CA PHE A 472 17.75 -10.45 13.58
C PHE A 472 19.22 -10.39 13.19
N GLY A 473 20.13 -9.98 14.10
CA GLY A 473 21.57 -10.04 13.91
C GLY A 473 22.09 -11.45 13.62
N LYS A 474 21.40 -12.49 14.13
CA LYS A 474 21.70 -13.90 13.81
C LYS A 474 21.26 -14.31 12.39
N LYS A 475 20.34 -13.56 11.75
CA LYS A 475 19.79 -13.84 10.42
C LYS A 475 20.41 -12.97 9.33
N LEU A 476 20.75 -11.73 9.67
CA LEU A 476 21.35 -10.72 8.81
C LEU A 476 22.59 -10.16 9.53
N LYS A 477 23.77 -10.48 9.01
CA LYS A 477 25.04 -10.13 9.65
C LYS A 477 25.17 -8.60 9.80
N GLY A 478 25.39 -8.15 11.01
CA GLY A 478 25.55 -6.73 11.35
C GLY A 478 24.23 -5.98 11.54
N PHE A 479 23.10 -6.67 11.56
CA PHE A 479 21.80 -6.02 11.82
C PHE A 479 21.73 -5.43 13.23
N ASP A 480 22.37 -6.08 14.21
CA ASP A 480 22.44 -5.72 15.63
C ASP A 480 23.66 -4.85 15.98
N ARG A 481 24.27 -4.20 14.97
CA ARG A 481 25.42 -3.30 15.19
C ARG A 481 25.06 -2.13 16.12
N ASN A 482 26.00 -1.76 16.98
CA ASN A 482 25.74 -0.77 18.02
C ASN A 482 25.42 0.64 17.49
N ASP A 483 25.94 0.99 16.30
CA ASP A 483 25.73 2.29 15.66
C ASP A 483 24.57 2.33 14.67
N ALA A 484 23.77 1.25 14.57
CA ALA A 484 22.50 1.32 13.83
C ALA A 484 21.57 2.37 14.46
N ILE A 485 20.90 3.16 13.63
CA ILE A 485 20.13 4.33 14.08
C ILE A 485 18.68 3.92 14.26
N LEU A 486 18.16 4.11 15.46
CA LEU A 486 16.73 3.99 15.79
C LEU A 486 16.10 5.39 15.79
N SER A 487 14.91 5.50 15.25
CA SER A 487 14.10 6.73 15.26
C SER A 487 12.64 6.41 15.57
N GLY A 488 11.94 7.30 16.22
CA GLY A 488 10.59 7.04 16.69
C GLY A 488 9.64 8.22 16.50
N VAL A 489 8.33 7.92 16.52
CA VAL A 489 7.72 6.59 16.70
C VAL A 489 7.06 6.14 15.40
N GLU A 490 7.18 4.87 15.04
CA GLU A 490 6.38 4.25 13.99
C GLU A 490 5.08 3.73 14.61
N SER A 491 4.04 4.55 14.62
CA SER A 491 2.75 4.26 15.26
C SER A 491 1.64 3.91 14.27
N ARG A 492 1.83 4.22 12.97
CA ARG A 492 0.78 4.21 11.94
C ARG A 492 1.00 3.12 10.90
N THR A 493 1.19 1.87 11.35
CA THR A 493 1.45 0.72 10.47
C THR A 493 0.21 0.20 9.76
N SER A 494 -0.97 0.36 10.37
CA SER A 494 -2.29 0.08 9.80
C SER A 494 -3.39 0.76 10.65
N SER A 495 -4.63 0.75 10.14
CA SER A 495 -5.75 1.31 10.89
C SER A 495 -5.96 0.57 12.22
N PRO A 496 -6.09 1.28 13.35
CA PRO A 496 -6.46 0.71 14.64
C PRO A 496 -7.97 0.46 14.78
N VAL A 497 -8.74 0.82 13.75
CA VAL A 497 -10.21 0.76 13.72
C VAL A 497 -10.66 -0.06 12.53
N ARG A 498 -11.77 -0.80 12.69
CA ARG A 498 -12.54 -1.37 11.59
C ARG A 498 -13.92 -0.72 11.55
N ILE A 499 -14.24 -0.08 10.44
CA ILE A 499 -15.62 0.34 10.15
C ILE A 499 -16.32 -0.86 9.52
N VAL A 500 -17.29 -1.44 10.23
CA VAL A 500 -17.92 -2.70 9.79
C VAL A 500 -18.84 -2.44 8.61
N ARG A 501 -18.79 -3.33 7.61
CA ARG A 501 -19.69 -3.32 6.45
C ARG A 501 -20.34 -4.69 6.27
N ASN A 502 -21.55 -4.70 5.75
CA ASN A 502 -22.33 -5.88 5.45
C ASN A 502 -21.87 -6.57 4.14
N ARG A 503 -22.62 -7.59 3.68
CA ARG A 503 -22.29 -8.32 2.45
C ARG A 503 -22.49 -7.47 1.19
N GLU A 504 -23.31 -6.45 1.23
CA GLU A 504 -23.60 -5.50 0.15
C GLU A 504 -22.62 -4.32 0.15
N GLY A 505 -21.66 -4.31 1.07
CA GLY A 505 -20.56 -3.36 1.12
C GLY A 505 -20.81 -2.07 1.90
N TYR A 506 -22.01 -1.82 2.44
CA TYR A 506 -22.30 -0.62 3.25
C TYR A 506 -22.32 -0.93 4.77
N SER A 507 -22.22 0.13 5.58
CA SER A 507 -22.19 0.06 7.05
C SER A 507 -23.59 -0.25 7.65
N ASN A 508 -23.77 -0.07 8.94
CA ASN A 508 -25.09 -0.08 9.59
C ASN A 508 -25.99 1.10 9.17
N ILE A 509 -25.43 2.09 8.47
CA ILE A 509 -26.15 3.21 7.87
C ILE A 509 -26.11 3.00 6.36
N GLU A 510 -27.29 2.87 5.73
CA GLU A 510 -27.39 2.67 4.28
C GLU A 510 -26.87 3.88 3.52
N GLY A 511 -26.17 3.64 2.41
CA GLY A 511 -25.50 4.67 1.62
C GLY A 511 -24.06 4.97 2.06
N ILE A 512 -23.57 4.45 3.20
CA ILE A 512 -22.19 4.61 3.65
C ILE A 512 -21.38 3.36 3.36
N TYR A 513 -20.39 3.46 2.48
CA TYR A 513 -19.53 2.37 2.01
C TYR A 513 -18.11 2.48 2.59
N PRO A 514 -17.78 1.80 3.70
CA PRO A 514 -16.41 1.77 4.23
C PRO A 514 -15.45 1.10 3.27
N CYS A 515 -14.31 1.75 2.96
CA CYS A 515 -13.40 1.31 1.93
C CYS A 515 -11.93 1.47 2.32
N GLY A 516 -11.11 0.53 1.92
CA GLY A 516 -9.66 0.61 1.97
C GLY A 516 -9.05 0.44 3.35
N GLU A 517 -7.88 1.05 3.55
CA GLU A 517 -7.07 0.87 4.75
C GLU A 517 -7.68 1.52 5.97
N GLY A 518 -8.23 2.73 5.86
CA GLY A 518 -8.88 3.43 6.96
C GLY A 518 -10.04 2.63 7.54
N ALA A 519 -10.84 2.01 6.68
CA ALA A 519 -11.93 1.13 7.11
C ALA A 519 -11.46 -0.24 7.63
N GLY A 520 -10.17 -0.53 7.62
CA GLY A 520 -9.60 -1.76 8.17
C GLY A 520 -9.62 -2.98 7.23
N TYR A 521 -9.84 -2.79 5.92
CA TYR A 521 -9.93 -3.88 4.92
C TYR A 521 -8.68 -4.02 4.05
N ALA A 522 -7.72 -3.12 4.15
CA ALA A 522 -6.48 -3.14 3.40
C ALA A 522 -5.28 -2.74 4.28
N GLY A 523 -4.07 -2.92 3.78
CA GLY A 523 -2.84 -2.55 4.48
C GLY A 523 -1.72 -2.21 3.50
N GLY A 524 -1.99 -1.42 2.45
CA GLY A 524 -1.02 -0.96 1.46
C GLY A 524 -1.67 -0.59 0.14
N ILE A 525 -0.92 0.01 -0.78
CA ILE A 525 -1.39 0.62 -2.03
C ILE A 525 -2.29 -0.34 -2.84
N THR A 526 -1.76 -1.50 -3.22
CA THR A 526 -2.49 -2.45 -4.08
C THR A 526 -3.73 -3.04 -3.41
N SER A 527 -3.65 -3.42 -2.13
CA SER A 527 -4.81 -3.94 -1.41
C SER A 527 -5.90 -2.90 -1.21
N ALA A 528 -5.52 -1.62 -0.98
CA ALA A 528 -6.47 -0.52 -0.88
C ALA A 528 -7.14 -0.24 -2.24
N ALA A 529 -6.37 -0.23 -3.33
CA ALA A 529 -6.89 -0.11 -4.69
C ALA A 529 -7.86 -1.25 -5.06
N MET A 530 -7.51 -2.50 -4.73
CA MET A 530 -8.39 -3.66 -4.94
C MET A 530 -9.69 -3.55 -4.17
N ASP A 531 -9.66 -3.03 -2.93
CA ASP A 531 -10.87 -2.81 -2.14
C ASP A 531 -11.70 -1.64 -2.70
N GLY A 532 -11.05 -0.61 -3.28
CA GLY A 532 -11.70 0.46 -4.05
C GLY A 532 -12.47 -0.09 -5.25
N ILE A 533 -11.84 -0.97 -6.05
CA ILE A 533 -12.51 -1.67 -7.15
C ILE A 533 -13.73 -2.45 -6.63
N LYS A 534 -13.55 -3.22 -5.55
CA LYS A 534 -14.63 -4.01 -4.95
C LYS A 534 -15.78 -3.14 -4.45
N THR A 535 -15.48 -1.98 -3.89
CA THR A 535 -16.52 -1.03 -3.44
C THR A 535 -17.28 -0.44 -4.63
N ALA A 536 -16.59 -0.14 -5.73
CA ALA A 536 -17.24 0.27 -6.97
C ALA A 536 -18.13 -0.84 -7.55
N GLU A 537 -17.73 -2.11 -7.44
CA GLU A 537 -18.57 -3.25 -7.84
C GLU A 537 -19.87 -3.29 -7.03
N PHE A 538 -19.83 -3.15 -5.70
CA PHE A 538 -21.04 -3.11 -4.87
C PHE A 538 -22.02 -2.02 -5.28
N ILE A 539 -21.51 -0.81 -5.54
CA ILE A 539 -22.34 0.32 -5.99
C ILE A 539 -22.92 0.03 -7.38
N CYS A 540 -22.10 -0.48 -8.30
CA CYS A 540 -22.54 -0.82 -9.65
C CYS A 540 -23.60 -1.93 -9.67
N GLU A 541 -23.42 -3.00 -8.88
CA GLU A 541 -24.38 -4.11 -8.82
C GLU A 541 -25.75 -3.70 -8.25
N LYS A 542 -25.81 -2.67 -7.40
CA LYS A 542 -27.02 -2.15 -6.80
C LYS A 542 -27.72 -1.12 -7.72
N PHE A 543 -26.98 -0.14 -8.18
CA PHE A 543 -27.54 1.03 -8.83
C PHE A 543 -27.35 1.00 -10.35
N ARG A 544 -28.27 1.68 -11.07
CA ARG A 544 -28.08 2.02 -12.47
C ARG A 544 -27.20 3.26 -12.61
N ASN A 545 -26.45 3.37 -13.68
CA ASN A 545 -25.68 4.57 -14.01
C ASN A 545 -26.56 5.73 -14.50
N PHE A 546 -25.98 6.92 -14.60
CA PHE A 546 -26.66 8.15 -15.06
C PHE A 546 -26.84 8.22 -16.58
#